data_7e33784f38dc6cb9af0e8a6f8b49e4d6
#
_entry.id   7e33784f38dc6cb9af0e8a6f8b49e4d6
#
_cell.length_a   1.000
_cell.length_b   1.000
_cell.length_c   1.000
_cell.angle_alpha   90.00
_cell.angle_beta   90.00
_cell.angle_gamma   90.00
#
_symmetry.space_group_name_H-M   'P 1'
#
loop_
_entity.id
_entity.type
_entity.pdbx_description
1 polymer ?
#
loop_
_entity_poly.entity_id
_entity_poly.type
_entity_poly.pdbx_seq_one_letter_code
_entity_poly.pdbx_strand_id
1 'polypeptide(L)'
;LRATYFKRTNRSFEDSDYESFGIINEKGELTNAGALLADYSPVRHSRLFCTRWNGLDKANGVMDALDDEEYSGSLVTLLQSGLDFVRHNTRKAWRKTADNRLEYPEYPERAVEEGLVNALIHRNYLELGSEVHIDMYDDRLELFSPGGLMDGGSIKNMDVMNMASRRRNPILADIFSRLKYMERRGSGFKKIVTAYKSHDGYTEGMDPTFSTPWDSFVLVLPKFDIDGVDGVYVTT
;
A
#
# COMPACT_ATOMS: atom_id res chain seq x y z
N LEU A 1 3.08 13.39 -12.67
CA LEU A 1 3.89 12.24 -13.08
C LEU A 1 5.36 12.62 -13.40
N ARG A 2 5.63 13.64 -14.25
CA ARG A 2 7.00 14.08 -14.63
C ARG A 2 7.87 14.39 -13.41
N ALA A 3 7.37 15.20 -12.47
CA ALA A 3 8.11 15.59 -11.27
C ALA A 3 8.46 14.35 -10.42
N THR A 4 7.52 13.43 -10.25
CA THR A 4 7.76 12.17 -9.51
C THR A 4 8.79 11.29 -10.21
N TYR A 5 8.69 11.16 -11.53
CA TYR A 5 9.64 10.37 -12.31
C TYR A 5 11.06 10.92 -12.16
N PHE A 6 11.23 12.24 -12.33
CA PHE A 6 12.53 12.89 -12.12
C PHE A 6 13.06 12.70 -10.70
N LYS A 7 12.24 12.98 -9.69
CA LYS A 7 12.63 12.82 -8.28
C LYS A 7 13.11 11.40 -7.95
N ARG A 8 12.46 10.37 -8.53
CA ARG A 8 12.76 8.97 -8.19
C ARG A 8 13.81 8.32 -9.07
N THR A 9 13.99 8.77 -10.31
CA THR A 9 14.90 8.14 -11.27
C THR A 9 16.13 8.97 -11.62
N ASN A 10 16.10 10.27 -11.30
CA ASN A 10 17.06 11.28 -11.76
C ASN A 10 17.16 11.36 -13.30
N ARG A 11 16.04 11.11 -14.00
CA ARG A 11 15.91 11.18 -15.45
C ARG A 11 14.74 12.05 -15.84
N SER A 12 14.86 12.78 -16.95
CA SER A 12 13.74 13.51 -17.54
C SER A 12 12.67 12.54 -18.03
N PHE A 13 11.42 12.98 -17.98
CA PHE A 13 10.27 12.31 -18.59
C PHE A 13 9.88 13.12 -19.82
N GLU A 14 10.17 12.59 -20.99
CA GLU A 14 9.99 13.26 -22.26
C GLU A 14 8.57 13.07 -22.81
N ASP A 15 8.17 13.85 -23.83
CA ASP A 15 6.84 13.73 -24.44
C ASP A 15 6.61 12.37 -25.09
N SER A 16 7.65 11.76 -25.67
CA SER A 16 7.60 10.41 -26.23
C SER A 16 7.38 9.31 -25.18
N ASP A 17 7.68 9.59 -23.92
CA ASP A 17 7.48 8.61 -22.84
C ASP A 17 5.99 8.39 -22.54
N TYR A 18 5.13 9.38 -22.80
CA TYR A 18 3.69 9.21 -22.59
C TYR A 18 3.12 8.07 -23.43
N GLU A 19 3.49 7.99 -24.70
CA GLU A 19 3.07 6.92 -25.60
C GLU A 19 3.80 5.61 -25.31
N SER A 20 5.13 5.66 -25.17
CA SER A 20 5.97 4.46 -24.95
C SER A 20 5.64 3.76 -23.63
N PHE A 21 5.12 4.45 -22.63
CA PHE A 21 4.67 3.88 -21.35
C PHE A 21 3.18 3.52 -21.35
N GLY A 22 2.48 3.74 -22.46
CA GLY A 22 1.06 3.43 -22.60
C GLY A 22 0.14 4.35 -21.79
N ILE A 23 0.57 5.58 -21.51
CA ILE A 23 -0.25 6.60 -20.82
C ILE A 23 -1.22 7.26 -21.80
N ILE A 24 -0.76 7.48 -23.02
CA ILE A 24 -1.59 7.91 -24.15
C ILE A 24 -1.53 6.85 -25.28
N ASN A 25 -2.54 6.86 -26.12
CA ASN A 25 -2.56 6.07 -27.35
C ASN A 25 -1.94 6.83 -28.53
N GLU A 26 -1.88 6.21 -29.71
CA GLU A 26 -1.33 6.78 -30.95
C GLU A 26 -2.06 8.07 -31.40
N LYS A 27 -3.27 8.31 -30.90
CA LYS A 27 -4.06 9.54 -31.17
C LYS A 27 -3.80 10.65 -30.13
N GLY A 28 -2.93 10.41 -29.13
CA GLY A 28 -2.68 11.33 -28.03
C GLY A 28 -3.78 11.34 -26.96
N GLU A 29 -4.73 10.39 -26.99
CA GLU A 29 -5.78 10.29 -25.99
C GLU A 29 -5.31 9.48 -24.77
N LEU A 30 -5.77 9.84 -23.57
CA LEU A 30 -5.44 9.08 -22.37
C LEU A 30 -5.97 7.65 -22.45
N THR A 31 -5.10 6.69 -22.14
CA THR A 31 -5.52 5.33 -21.84
C THR A 31 -6.16 5.24 -20.45
N ASN A 32 -6.78 4.11 -20.09
CA ASN A 32 -7.28 3.90 -18.72
C ASN A 32 -6.16 4.05 -17.68
N ALA A 33 -4.95 3.60 -17.98
CA ALA A 33 -3.78 3.79 -17.10
C ALA A 33 -3.39 5.27 -17.02
N GLY A 34 -3.41 6.00 -18.14
CA GLY A 34 -3.16 7.44 -18.18
C GLY A 34 -4.20 8.22 -17.37
N ALA A 35 -5.48 7.84 -17.47
CA ALA A 35 -6.56 8.45 -16.70
C ALA A 35 -6.36 8.26 -15.18
N LEU A 36 -5.90 7.09 -14.74
CA LEU A 36 -5.60 6.79 -13.34
C LEU A 36 -4.33 7.48 -12.82
N LEU A 37 -3.44 7.91 -13.72
CA LEU A 37 -2.19 8.61 -13.38
C LEU A 37 -2.28 10.13 -13.55
N ALA A 38 -3.41 10.63 -14.05
CA ALA A 38 -3.66 12.06 -14.17
C ALA A 38 -3.85 12.69 -12.79
N ASP A 39 -3.30 13.90 -12.58
CA ASP A 39 -3.43 14.63 -11.31
C ASP A 39 -4.90 14.94 -10.97
N TYR A 40 -5.72 15.15 -12.00
CA TYR A 40 -7.17 15.20 -11.93
C TYR A 40 -7.75 13.99 -12.65
N SER A 41 -7.77 12.84 -11.95
CA SER A 41 -8.26 11.60 -12.54
C SER A 41 -9.74 11.70 -12.91
N PRO A 42 -10.12 11.38 -14.16
CA PRO A 42 -11.52 11.29 -14.56
C PRO A 42 -12.21 10.03 -13.99
N VAL A 43 -11.46 9.10 -13.41
CA VAL A 43 -11.95 7.85 -12.82
C VAL A 43 -12.41 8.15 -11.39
N ARG A 44 -13.67 8.53 -11.22
CA ARG A 44 -14.22 9.01 -9.93
C ARG A 44 -14.14 8.01 -8.79
N HIS A 45 -14.19 6.71 -9.06
CA HIS A 45 -14.07 5.65 -8.07
C HIS A 45 -12.61 5.25 -7.77
N SER A 46 -11.63 5.92 -8.40
CA SER A 46 -10.21 5.81 -8.04
C SER A 46 -9.93 6.71 -6.85
N ARG A 47 -10.33 6.25 -5.67
CA ARG A 47 -10.17 6.94 -4.38
C ARG A 47 -9.53 6.01 -3.36
N LEU A 48 -9.02 6.60 -2.29
CA LEU A 48 -8.49 5.91 -1.13
C LEU A 48 -9.17 6.46 0.13
N PHE A 49 -9.83 5.60 0.88
CA PHE A 49 -10.37 5.90 2.19
C PHE A 49 -9.41 5.42 3.26
N CYS A 50 -9.13 6.26 4.23
CA CYS A 50 -8.22 5.97 5.32
C CYS A 50 -8.88 6.30 6.63
N THR A 51 -9.07 5.31 7.51
CA THR A 51 -9.70 5.51 8.80
C THR A 51 -8.84 4.93 9.92
N ARG A 52 -8.61 5.71 10.98
CA ARG A 52 -8.06 5.25 12.24
C ARG A 52 -9.20 5.03 13.22
N TRP A 53 -9.59 3.80 13.41
CA TRP A 53 -10.67 3.40 14.32
C TRP A 53 -10.25 3.51 15.78
N ASN A 54 -11.22 3.78 16.64
CA ASN A 54 -11.04 3.81 18.09
C ASN A 54 -11.31 2.40 18.66
N GLY A 55 -10.26 1.60 18.82
CA GLY A 55 -10.38 0.25 19.36
C GLY A 55 -10.08 -0.85 18.31
N LEU A 56 -10.68 -2.03 18.52
CA LEU A 56 -10.42 -3.25 17.74
C LEU A 56 -11.39 -3.48 16.59
N ASP A 57 -12.42 -2.64 16.45
CA ASP A 57 -13.55 -2.85 15.54
C ASP A 57 -14.12 -1.50 15.08
N LYS A 58 -14.91 -1.50 14.00
CA LYS A 58 -15.56 -0.31 13.41
C LYS A 58 -16.73 0.25 14.24
N ALA A 59 -17.13 -0.40 15.31
CA ALA A 59 -18.33 -0.05 16.09
C ALA A 59 -18.10 -0.13 17.62
N ASN A 60 -17.07 0.51 18.11
CA ASN A 60 -16.63 0.40 19.52
C ASN A 60 -16.98 1.60 20.41
N GLY A 61 -18.16 2.20 20.29
CA GLY A 61 -18.60 3.16 21.30
C GLY A 61 -19.03 4.53 20.83
N VAL A 62 -18.85 5.56 21.68
CA VAL A 62 -19.34 6.92 21.45
C VAL A 62 -18.52 7.68 20.38
N MET A 63 -17.30 7.26 20.13
CA MET A 63 -16.41 7.84 19.14
C MET A 63 -15.80 6.70 18.31
N ASP A 64 -16.30 6.52 17.10
CA ASP A 64 -15.97 5.37 16.25
C ASP A 64 -14.60 5.53 15.57
N ALA A 65 -14.24 6.72 15.14
CA ALA A 65 -12.98 7.01 14.47
C ALA A 65 -12.18 8.12 15.16
N LEU A 66 -10.87 7.99 15.18
CA LEU A 66 -9.93 9.00 15.70
C LEU A 66 -9.39 9.91 14.59
N ASP A 67 -9.36 9.39 13.36
CA ASP A 67 -8.94 10.11 12.16
C ASP A 67 -9.62 9.47 10.94
N ASP A 68 -10.10 10.27 9.98
CA ASP A 68 -10.82 9.79 8.81
C ASP A 68 -10.58 10.73 7.62
N GLU A 69 -10.01 10.18 6.56
CA GLU A 69 -9.59 10.94 5.38
C GLU A 69 -9.99 10.25 4.08
N GLU A 70 -10.43 11.03 3.11
CA GLU A 70 -10.69 10.59 1.73
C GLU A 70 -9.72 11.27 0.77
N TYR A 71 -8.98 10.47 -0.01
CA TYR A 71 -8.04 10.97 -1.00
C TYR A 71 -8.49 10.63 -2.42
N SER A 72 -8.29 11.60 -3.33
CA SER A 72 -8.55 11.48 -4.76
C SER A 72 -7.37 12.03 -5.57
N GLY A 73 -7.31 11.74 -6.87
CA GLY A 73 -6.25 12.19 -7.76
C GLY A 73 -5.50 11.04 -8.42
N SER A 74 -4.23 11.26 -8.77
CA SER A 74 -3.41 10.22 -9.40
C SER A 74 -3.09 9.09 -8.43
N LEU A 75 -2.88 7.89 -8.95
CA LEU A 75 -2.46 6.74 -8.11
C LEU A 75 -1.17 7.01 -7.33
N VAL A 76 -0.28 7.85 -7.87
CA VAL A 76 0.93 8.27 -7.16
C VAL A 76 0.57 9.17 -5.97
N THR A 77 -0.40 10.07 -6.14
CA THR A 77 -0.93 10.90 -5.04
C THR A 77 -1.58 10.02 -3.98
N LEU A 78 -2.46 9.08 -4.39
CA LEU A 78 -3.11 8.16 -3.46
C LEU A 78 -2.09 7.33 -2.66
N LEU A 79 -1.04 6.82 -3.32
CA LEU A 79 0.03 6.11 -2.63
C LEU A 79 0.71 6.99 -1.58
N GLN A 80 1.12 8.21 -1.94
CA GLN A 80 1.82 9.09 -1.00
C GLN A 80 0.90 9.49 0.17
N SER A 81 -0.33 9.90 -0.12
CA SER A 81 -1.31 10.29 0.90
C SER A 81 -1.61 9.14 1.87
N GLY A 82 -1.80 7.91 1.37
CA GLY A 82 -2.02 6.76 2.23
C GLY A 82 -0.82 6.39 3.10
N LEU A 83 0.40 6.49 2.56
CA LEU A 83 1.62 6.30 3.36
C LEU A 83 1.79 7.38 4.42
N ASP A 84 1.46 8.63 4.10
CA ASP A 84 1.54 9.74 5.04
C ASP A 84 0.47 9.62 6.12
N PHE A 85 -0.76 9.17 5.78
CA PHE A 85 -1.81 8.86 6.74
C PHE A 85 -1.35 7.79 7.74
N VAL A 86 -0.78 6.68 7.25
CA VAL A 86 -0.28 5.62 8.15
C VAL A 86 0.84 6.15 9.04
N ARG A 87 1.78 6.94 8.51
CA ARG A 87 2.86 7.54 9.31
C ARG A 87 2.33 8.50 10.39
N HIS A 88 1.30 9.27 10.07
CA HIS A 88 0.69 10.21 11.03
C HIS A 88 -0.03 9.48 12.16
N ASN A 89 -0.63 8.33 11.86
CA ASN A 89 -1.41 7.53 12.80
C ASN A 89 -0.63 6.38 13.46
N THR A 90 0.72 6.35 13.30
CA THR A 90 1.60 5.36 13.93
C THR A 90 2.65 6.02 14.80
N ARG A 91 3.00 5.33 15.90
CA ARG A 91 4.10 5.73 16.76
C ARG A 91 5.40 5.05 16.30
N LYS A 92 6.50 5.68 16.60
CA LYS A 92 7.84 5.12 16.43
C LYS A 92 8.57 5.16 17.76
N ALA A 93 9.07 4.03 18.18
CA ALA A 93 10.05 3.96 19.25
C ALA A 93 11.46 4.09 18.66
N TRP A 94 12.40 4.56 19.43
CA TRP A 94 13.79 4.63 19.00
C TRP A 94 14.76 4.39 20.15
N ARG A 95 15.91 3.83 19.82
CA ARG A 95 17.02 3.63 20.74
C ARG A 95 18.29 4.23 20.15
N LYS A 96 19.02 4.99 20.97
CA LYS A 96 20.33 5.51 20.57
C LYS A 96 21.37 4.40 20.71
N THR A 97 22.16 4.18 19.67
CA THR A 97 23.37 3.37 19.69
C THR A 97 24.59 4.27 19.73
N ALA A 98 25.82 3.70 19.81
CA ALA A 98 27.05 4.49 19.83
C ALA A 98 27.16 5.44 18.62
N ASP A 99 26.77 4.98 17.44
CA ASP A 99 27.00 5.67 16.17
C ASP A 99 25.70 6.09 15.47
N ASN A 100 24.54 5.51 15.83
CA ASN A 100 23.28 5.68 15.11
C ASN A 100 22.05 5.71 16.04
N ARG A 101 20.91 6.08 15.45
CA ARG A 101 19.58 5.91 16.02
C ARG A 101 18.90 4.74 15.32
N LEU A 102 18.50 3.72 16.07
CA LEU A 102 17.63 2.64 15.58
C LEU A 102 16.19 3.01 15.83
N GLU A 103 15.35 2.89 14.79
CA GLU A 103 13.92 3.15 14.86
C GLU A 103 13.13 1.84 14.85
N TYR A 104 12.10 1.78 15.68
CA TYR A 104 11.19 0.64 15.84
C TYR A 104 9.77 1.14 15.55
N PRO A 105 9.31 1.10 14.30
CA PRO A 105 7.95 1.50 13.96
C PRO A 105 6.94 0.42 14.36
N GLU A 106 5.71 0.82 14.71
CA GLU A 106 4.60 -0.11 14.96
C GLU A 106 4.27 -1.00 13.75
N TYR A 107 4.59 -0.55 12.54
CA TYR A 107 4.49 -1.32 11.30
C TYR A 107 5.77 -1.14 10.47
N PRO A 108 6.34 -2.21 9.89
CA PRO A 108 7.47 -2.09 8.97
C PRO A 108 7.07 -1.26 7.74
N GLU A 109 7.69 -0.11 7.55
CA GLU A 109 7.33 0.83 6.46
C GLU A 109 7.32 0.15 5.08
N ARG A 110 8.27 -0.76 4.84
CA ARG A 110 8.34 -1.52 3.59
C ARG A 110 7.13 -2.42 3.39
N ALA A 111 6.57 -3.02 4.46
CA ALA A 111 5.39 -3.86 4.35
C ALA A 111 4.15 -3.04 4.02
N VAL A 112 4.00 -1.87 4.62
CA VAL A 112 2.91 -0.93 4.34
C VAL A 112 3.01 -0.41 2.90
N GLU A 113 4.19 0.05 2.46
CA GLU A 113 4.41 0.53 1.09
C GLU A 113 4.09 -0.55 0.05
N GLU A 114 4.64 -1.75 0.20
CA GLU A 114 4.40 -2.86 -0.74
C GLU A 114 2.93 -3.29 -0.75
N GLY A 115 2.28 -3.33 0.44
CA GLY A 115 0.86 -3.65 0.57
C GLY A 115 -0.03 -2.62 -0.14
N LEU A 116 0.20 -1.33 0.07
CA LEU A 116 -0.59 -0.27 -0.54
C LEU A 116 -0.34 -0.17 -2.05
N VAL A 117 0.91 -0.32 -2.50
CA VAL A 117 1.24 -0.42 -3.94
C VAL A 117 0.45 -1.56 -4.58
N ASN A 118 0.44 -2.74 -3.96
CA ASN A 118 -0.31 -3.89 -4.47
C ASN A 118 -1.82 -3.62 -4.49
N ALA A 119 -2.37 -3.02 -3.44
CA ALA A 119 -3.79 -2.68 -3.36
C ALA A 119 -4.22 -1.72 -4.49
N LEU A 120 -3.41 -0.71 -4.80
CA LEU A 120 -3.69 0.26 -5.86
C LEU A 120 -3.49 -0.33 -7.27
N ILE A 121 -2.38 -1.08 -7.50
CA ILE A 121 -2.03 -1.57 -8.84
C ILE A 121 -2.86 -2.77 -9.25
N HIS A 122 -3.23 -3.63 -8.30
CA HIS A 122 -4.00 -4.85 -8.59
C HIS A 122 -5.50 -4.70 -8.39
N ARG A 123 -5.99 -3.50 -8.01
CA ARG A 123 -7.41 -3.19 -7.92
C ARG A 123 -8.15 -3.54 -9.23
N ASN A 124 -9.34 -4.07 -9.11
CA ASN A 124 -10.27 -4.19 -10.23
C ASN A 124 -10.95 -2.84 -10.48
N TYR A 125 -10.45 -2.08 -11.45
CA TYR A 125 -11.00 -0.75 -11.81
C TYR A 125 -12.32 -0.81 -12.59
N LEU A 126 -12.81 -1.99 -12.91
CA LEU A 126 -14.18 -2.18 -13.47
C LEU A 126 -15.24 -2.23 -12.38
N GLU A 127 -14.83 -2.36 -11.13
CA GLU A 127 -15.70 -2.36 -9.96
C GLU A 127 -16.00 -0.92 -9.51
N LEU A 128 -17.28 -0.52 -9.61
CA LEU A 128 -17.74 0.88 -9.46
C LEU A 128 -18.31 1.00 -8.07
N GLY A 129 -18.28 0.75 -7.11
CA GLY A 129 -18.98 0.91 -5.83
C GLY A 129 -18.15 0.49 -4.65
N SER A 130 -16.86 0.36 -4.88
CA SER A 130 -15.93 -0.04 -3.85
C SER A 130 -14.56 0.56 -4.12
N GLU A 131 -13.92 1.11 -3.14
CA GLU A 131 -12.65 1.81 -3.21
C GLU A 131 -11.55 1.03 -2.49
N VAL A 132 -10.31 1.51 -2.54
CA VAL A 132 -9.22 1.00 -1.71
C VAL A 132 -9.34 1.62 -0.33
N HIS A 133 -9.17 0.80 0.72
CA HIS A 133 -9.26 1.26 2.11
C HIS A 133 -7.99 0.95 2.88
N ILE A 134 -7.65 1.86 3.78
CA ILE A 134 -6.71 1.67 4.90
C ILE A 134 -7.53 1.77 6.17
N ASP A 135 -7.74 0.67 6.87
CA ASP A 135 -8.39 0.64 8.16
C ASP A 135 -7.33 0.35 9.24
N MET A 136 -7.10 1.29 10.15
CA MET A 136 -6.15 1.14 11.25
C MET A 136 -6.89 0.94 12.56
N TYR A 137 -6.59 -0.15 13.26
CA TYR A 137 -7.14 -0.50 14.59
C TYR A 137 -6.04 -0.41 15.65
N ASP A 138 -6.39 -0.68 16.91
CA ASP A 138 -5.40 -0.64 17.99
C ASP A 138 -4.37 -1.76 17.91
N ASP A 139 -4.71 -2.88 17.27
CA ASP A 139 -3.89 -4.09 17.16
C ASP A 139 -3.38 -4.40 15.75
N ARG A 140 -3.91 -3.73 14.71
CA ARG A 140 -3.59 -4.06 13.32
C ARG A 140 -3.90 -2.93 12.34
N LEU A 141 -3.34 -3.06 11.14
CA LEU A 141 -3.70 -2.29 9.95
C LEU A 141 -4.23 -3.26 8.89
N GLU A 142 -5.37 -2.93 8.28
CA GLU A 142 -5.97 -3.67 7.18
C GLU A 142 -5.91 -2.85 5.88
N LEU A 143 -5.45 -3.46 4.81
CA LEU A 143 -5.51 -2.91 3.45
C LEU A 143 -6.53 -3.71 2.65
N PHE A 144 -7.58 -3.06 2.21
CA PHE A 144 -8.62 -3.64 1.37
C PHE A 144 -8.49 -3.13 -0.06
N SER A 145 -8.67 -4.01 -1.04
CA SER A 145 -8.72 -3.65 -2.45
C SER A 145 -9.79 -4.44 -3.18
N PRO A 146 -10.67 -3.78 -3.97
CA PRO A 146 -11.65 -4.46 -4.81
C PRO A 146 -11.01 -5.36 -5.88
N GLY A 147 -11.55 -6.55 -6.05
CA GLY A 147 -11.09 -7.57 -6.97
C GLY A 147 -10.17 -8.61 -6.32
N GLY A 148 -10.64 -9.85 -6.23
CA GLY A 148 -9.89 -11.00 -5.73
C GLY A 148 -8.74 -11.43 -6.66
N LEU A 149 -8.32 -12.68 -6.59
CA LEU A 149 -7.32 -13.21 -7.51
C LEU A 149 -7.89 -13.34 -8.92
N MET A 150 -7.05 -13.09 -9.93
CA MET A 150 -7.45 -13.10 -11.35
C MET A 150 -7.99 -14.43 -11.85
N ASP A 151 -7.68 -15.53 -11.17
CA ASP A 151 -8.14 -16.88 -11.46
C ASP A 151 -9.35 -17.31 -10.61
N GLY A 152 -9.90 -16.40 -9.80
CA GLY A 152 -11.02 -16.71 -8.89
C GLY A 152 -10.67 -17.64 -7.73
N GLY A 153 -9.38 -17.93 -7.54
CA GLY A 153 -8.90 -18.78 -6.46
C GLY A 153 -8.91 -18.10 -5.09
N SER A 154 -8.72 -18.92 -4.04
CA SER A 154 -8.52 -18.42 -2.67
C SER A 154 -7.05 -18.43 -2.30
N ILE A 155 -6.55 -17.31 -1.80
CA ILE A 155 -5.15 -17.19 -1.38
C ILE A 155 -4.83 -18.03 -0.14
N LYS A 156 -5.84 -18.45 0.63
CA LYS A 156 -5.66 -19.26 1.86
C LYS A 156 -4.85 -20.55 1.64
N ASN A 157 -4.91 -21.12 0.44
CA ASN A 157 -4.26 -22.40 0.11
C ASN A 157 -3.03 -22.22 -0.78
N MET A 158 -2.57 -20.99 -0.98
CA MET A 158 -1.43 -20.70 -1.85
C MET A 158 -0.18 -20.43 -1.02
N ASP A 159 0.94 -20.92 -1.51
CA ASP A 159 2.24 -20.52 -0.98
C ASP A 159 2.58 -19.10 -1.44
N VAL A 160 2.24 -18.12 -0.61
CA VAL A 160 2.48 -16.69 -0.88
C VAL A 160 3.96 -16.35 -1.07
N MET A 161 4.86 -17.21 -0.58
CA MET A 161 6.31 -17.02 -0.73
C MET A 161 6.82 -17.37 -2.13
N ASN A 162 6.10 -18.25 -2.85
CA ASN A 162 6.45 -18.74 -4.19
C ASN A 162 5.38 -18.41 -5.23
N MET A 163 4.47 -17.49 -4.93
CA MET A 163 3.38 -17.10 -5.82
C MET A 163 3.91 -16.40 -7.07
N ALA A 164 3.48 -16.88 -8.24
CA ALA A 164 3.82 -16.25 -9.51
C ALA A 164 3.14 -14.87 -9.63
N SER A 165 3.89 -13.87 -10.13
CA SER A 165 3.34 -12.54 -10.38
C SER A 165 2.32 -12.57 -11.51
N ARG A 166 1.08 -12.22 -11.21
CA ARG A 166 0.03 -11.94 -12.19
C ARG A 166 -0.39 -10.49 -12.07
N ARG A 167 -0.37 -9.75 -13.17
CA ARG A 167 -0.63 -8.32 -13.18
C ARG A 167 -2.01 -8.05 -13.74
N ARG A 168 -2.95 -7.61 -12.91
CA ARG A 168 -4.29 -7.19 -13.38
C ARG A 168 -4.20 -5.97 -14.29
N ASN A 169 -3.37 -5.00 -13.93
CA ASN A 169 -3.16 -3.75 -14.67
C ASN A 169 -1.69 -3.66 -15.10
N PRO A 170 -1.29 -4.31 -16.22
CA PRO A 170 0.12 -4.45 -16.58
C PRO A 170 0.82 -3.12 -16.89
N ILE A 171 0.12 -2.15 -17.49
CA ILE A 171 0.66 -0.82 -17.76
C ILE A 171 0.96 -0.07 -16.44
N LEU A 172 0.03 -0.09 -15.48
CA LEU A 172 0.24 0.51 -14.16
C LEU A 172 1.43 -0.14 -13.45
N ALA A 173 1.50 -1.46 -13.45
CA ALA A 173 2.59 -2.20 -12.82
C ALA A 173 3.95 -1.85 -13.46
N ASP A 174 4.01 -1.68 -14.79
CA ASP A 174 5.24 -1.28 -15.48
C ASP A 174 5.67 0.14 -15.10
N ILE A 175 4.73 1.10 -15.04
CA ILE A 175 4.99 2.48 -14.63
C ILE A 175 5.47 2.54 -13.18
N PHE A 176 4.80 1.86 -12.25
CA PHE A 176 5.21 1.83 -10.85
C PHE A 176 6.57 1.15 -10.64
N SER A 177 6.90 0.14 -11.46
CA SER A 177 8.23 -0.44 -11.49
C SER A 177 9.29 0.56 -11.99
N ARG A 178 9.00 1.34 -13.03
CA ARG A 178 9.90 2.39 -13.53
C ARG A 178 10.07 3.53 -12.50
N LEU A 179 9.01 3.85 -11.76
CA LEU A 179 9.06 4.77 -10.63
C LEU A 179 9.74 4.18 -9.38
N LYS A 180 10.23 2.95 -9.44
CA LYS A 180 10.89 2.24 -8.31
C LYS A 180 10.02 2.08 -7.07
N TYR A 181 8.71 1.98 -7.24
CA TYR A 181 7.79 1.62 -6.16
C TYR A 181 7.62 0.11 -6.03
N MET A 182 7.83 -0.64 -7.09
CA MET A 182 7.74 -2.10 -7.08
C MET A 182 8.80 -2.77 -7.95
N GLU A 183 9.04 -4.06 -7.73
CA GLU A 183 9.89 -4.90 -8.57
C GLU A 183 9.06 -5.71 -9.57
N ARG A 184 9.66 -6.05 -10.72
CA ARG A 184 8.97 -6.76 -11.81
C ARG A 184 8.74 -8.25 -11.57
N ARG A 185 9.35 -8.87 -10.56
CA ARG A 185 9.46 -10.33 -10.40
C ARG A 185 8.51 -10.96 -9.37
N GLY A 186 7.43 -10.31 -8.97
CA GLY A 186 6.42 -10.92 -8.09
C GLY A 186 6.89 -11.19 -6.66
N SER A 187 7.80 -10.37 -6.14
CA SER A 187 8.37 -10.50 -4.80
C SER A 187 7.56 -9.81 -3.70
N GLY A 188 6.38 -9.22 -4.01
CA GLY A 188 5.63 -8.35 -3.11
C GLY A 188 5.26 -9.02 -1.79
N PHE A 189 4.56 -10.14 -1.82
CA PHE A 189 4.18 -10.87 -0.62
C PHE A 189 5.40 -11.33 0.20
N LYS A 190 6.42 -11.85 -0.49
CA LYS A 190 7.67 -12.24 0.17
C LYS A 190 8.33 -11.09 0.90
N LYS A 191 8.34 -9.88 0.32
CA LYS A 191 8.90 -8.68 0.95
C LYS A 191 8.11 -8.27 2.21
N ILE A 192 6.77 -8.34 2.14
CA ILE A 192 5.90 -8.04 3.28
C ILE A 192 6.24 -8.98 4.44
N VAL A 193 6.22 -10.30 4.19
CA VAL A 193 6.53 -11.31 5.21
C VAL A 193 7.97 -11.17 5.72
N THR A 194 8.94 -10.94 4.82
CA THR A 194 10.34 -10.77 5.22
C THR A 194 10.54 -9.50 6.07
N ALA A 195 9.86 -8.40 5.75
CA ALA A 195 9.93 -7.17 6.53
C ALA A 195 9.42 -7.38 7.96
N TYR A 196 8.35 -8.17 8.13
CA TYR A 196 7.85 -8.55 9.45
C TYR A 196 8.84 -9.42 10.22
N LYS A 197 9.32 -10.51 9.61
CA LYS A 197 10.27 -11.44 10.25
C LYS A 197 11.62 -10.81 10.59
N SER A 198 11.98 -9.72 9.92
CA SER A 198 13.21 -8.97 10.19
C SER A 198 13.04 -7.85 11.23
N HIS A 199 11.83 -7.62 11.74
CA HIS A 199 11.58 -6.62 12.76
C HIS A 199 11.95 -7.16 14.14
N ASP A 200 12.68 -6.37 14.94
CA ASP A 200 13.19 -6.80 16.26
C ASP A 200 12.07 -7.18 17.25
N GLY A 201 10.87 -6.62 17.07
CA GLY A 201 9.68 -6.96 17.87
C GLY A 201 8.89 -8.16 17.34
N TYR A 202 9.37 -8.87 16.30
CA TYR A 202 8.65 -10.01 15.75
C TYR A 202 8.63 -11.19 16.71
N THR A 203 7.45 -11.76 16.91
CA THR A 203 7.23 -13.02 17.61
C THR A 203 6.40 -13.97 16.75
N GLU A 204 6.46 -15.25 17.03
CA GLU A 204 5.67 -16.26 16.32
C GLU A 204 4.16 -15.93 16.45
N GLY A 205 3.44 -15.97 15.32
CA GLY A 205 2.03 -15.59 15.25
C GLY A 205 1.76 -14.15 14.79
N MET A 206 2.79 -13.29 14.64
CA MET A 206 2.68 -11.92 14.10
C MET A 206 2.88 -11.87 12.59
N ASP A 207 2.72 -12.97 11.87
CA ASP A 207 2.84 -12.96 10.42
C ASP A 207 1.70 -12.17 9.77
N PRO A 208 1.99 -11.37 8.72
CA PRO A 208 0.95 -10.78 7.88
C PRO A 208 0.02 -11.84 7.31
N THR A 209 -1.27 -11.55 7.26
CA THR A 209 -2.25 -12.46 6.68
C THR A 209 -2.86 -11.88 5.42
N PHE A 210 -3.15 -12.76 4.47
CA PHE A 210 -3.72 -12.43 3.17
C PHE A 210 -5.02 -13.20 2.99
N SER A 211 -6.06 -12.53 2.53
CA SER A 211 -7.35 -13.18 2.26
C SER A 211 -8.04 -12.58 1.03
N THR A 212 -8.98 -13.33 0.46
CA THR A 212 -9.75 -12.91 -0.73
C THR A 212 -11.25 -13.11 -0.48
N PRO A 213 -11.86 -12.37 0.48
CA PRO A 213 -13.27 -12.46 0.73
C PRO A 213 -14.05 -11.70 -0.35
N TRP A 214 -15.20 -12.24 -0.81
CA TRP A 214 -16.19 -11.56 -1.64
C TRP A 214 -15.62 -10.83 -2.88
N ASP A 215 -14.75 -11.51 -3.63
CA ASP A 215 -14.04 -10.93 -4.79
C ASP A 215 -13.25 -9.64 -4.46
N SER A 216 -12.68 -9.60 -3.27
CA SER A 216 -11.78 -8.55 -2.81
C SER A 216 -10.45 -9.14 -2.36
N PHE A 217 -9.46 -8.31 -2.14
CA PHE A 217 -8.19 -8.67 -1.53
C PHE A 217 -8.01 -7.90 -0.22
N VAL A 218 -7.66 -8.62 0.85
CA VAL A 218 -7.38 -8.03 2.17
C VAL A 218 -6.01 -8.48 2.65
N LEU A 219 -5.18 -7.51 3.01
CA LEU A 219 -3.92 -7.70 3.72
C LEU A 219 -4.08 -7.18 5.15
N VAL A 220 -3.81 -8.03 6.13
CA VAL A 220 -3.76 -7.64 7.54
C VAL A 220 -2.32 -7.64 8.02
N LEU A 221 -1.90 -6.51 8.57
CA LEU A 221 -0.59 -6.26 9.15
C LEU A 221 -0.75 -6.13 10.67
N PRO A 222 -0.34 -7.11 11.48
CA PRO A 222 -0.35 -7.00 12.94
C PRO A 222 0.52 -5.85 13.43
N LYS A 223 0.07 -5.16 14.47
CA LYS A 223 0.81 -4.06 15.11
C LYS A 223 1.87 -4.61 16.05
N PHE A 224 3.09 -4.05 15.98
CA PHE A 224 4.11 -4.35 16.96
C PHE A 224 3.91 -3.53 18.23
N ASP A 225 4.06 -4.19 19.38
CA ASP A 225 4.15 -3.51 20.66
C ASP A 225 5.55 -2.88 20.82
N ILE A 226 5.57 -1.56 20.82
CA ILE A 226 6.82 -0.79 20.97
C ILE A 226 7.01 -0.25 22.39
N ASP A 227 6.01 -0.36 23.27
CA ASP A 227 6.07 0.14 24.65
C ASP A 227 6.88 -0.81 25.56
N GLY A 228 7.00 -2.09 25.19
CA GLY A 228 7.73 -3.13 25.93
C GLY A 228 9.21 -3.28 25.57
N VAL A 229 9.76 -2.46 24.67
CA VAL A 229 11.17 -2.57 24.25
C VAL A 229 12.08 -1.82 25.21
N ASP A 230 12.91 -2.53 25.97
CA ASP A 230 13.83 -1.98 26.96
C ASP A 230 14.78 -0.92 26.35
N GLY A 231 14.85 0.25 26.99
CA GLY A 231 15.77 1.34 26.63
C GLY A 231 15.35 2.12 25.38
N VAL A 232 14.07 2.07 25.01
CA VAL A 232 13.51 2.75 23.84
C VAL A 232 12.71 3.99 24.26
N TYR A 233 12.82 5.05 23.47
CA TYR A 233 12.03 6.27 23.62
C TYR A 233 10.92 6.28 22.55
N VAL A 234 9.66 6.47 22.97
CA VAL A 234 8.52 6.57 22.05
C VAL A 234 8.31 8.02 21.64
N THR A 235 8.18 8.28 20.35
CA THR A 235 7.77 9.60 19.82
C THR A 235 6.35 9.49 19.24
N THR A 236 5.48 10.34 19.70
CA THR A 236 4.14 10.58 19.15
C THR A 236 4.22 11.49 17.94
#